data_7f4c2929261a5cd7cda565b3c8567829
#
_entry.id   7f4c2929261a5cd7cda565b3c8567829
#
_cell.length_a   1.000
_cell.length_b   1.000
_cell.length_c   1.000
_cell.angle_alpha   90.00
_cell.angle_beta   90.00
_cell.angle_gamma   90.00
#
_symmetry.space_group_name_H-M   'P 1'
#
loop_
_entity.id
_entity.type
_entity.pdbx_description
1 polymer ?
#
loop_
_entity_poly.entity_id
_entity_poly.type
_entity_poly.pdbx_seq_one_letter_code
_entity_poly.pdbx_strand_id
1 'polypeptide(L)'
;MQNLFLVFARNEVTDMQHCDKEFARESRRYLHQHPELSGQEYNTANFIREKLREFGIAYQNVGETGTFAWIKGRQDNGRKILLRADIDALPIAEQTNLSYKSVNPGVMHACGHDIHAAALLAAAKKLAEVQASFSGTVLLAFQQAEEFGHGAQYFQEQGLLTGYDRAFGVHIAPDVPVGTIVLSRKADAASCDFFRITLTGRKAHTSKPHLGRDALQAGAVLVGEIAKLPSRLLPASE
;
A
#
# COMPACT_ATOMS: atom_id res chain seq x y z
N MET A 1 13.76 -28.08 11.71
CA MET A 1 13.42 -26.73 11.20
C MET A 1 12.41 -26.13 12.17
N GLN A 2 12.88 -25.28 13.07
CA GLN A 2 12.09 -24.76 14.18
C GLN A 2 11.14 -23.68 13.68
N ASN A 3 9.85 -23.87 14.02
CA ASN A 3 8.81 -22.87 13.82
C ASN A 3 9.11 -21.66 14.71
N LEU A 4 9.55 -20.55 14.12
CA LEU A 4 9.67 -19.28 14.83
C LEU A 4 8.27 -18.67 14.92
N PHE A 5 7.48 -19.11 15.88
CA PHE A 5 6.34 -18.34 16.37
C PHE A 5 6.90 -17.14 17.13
N LEU A 6 6.84 -15.95 16.56
CA LEU A 6 6.93 -14.73 17.35
C LEU A 6 5.64 -14.65 18.17
N VAL A 7 5.60 -15.34 19.30
CA VAL A 7 4.67 -15.05 20.38
C VAL A 7 5.17 -13.74 20.99
N PHE A 8 4.62 -12.63 20.57
CA PHE A 8 4.68 -11.43 21.40
C PHE A 8 4.05 -11.81 22.73
N ALA A 9 4.82 -11.72 23.82
CA ALA A 9 4.29 -11.98 25.13
C ALA A 9 3.03 -11.12 25.30
N ARG A 10 1.89 -11.76 25.62
CA ARG A 10 0.57 -11.13 25.72
C ARG A 10 0.53 -9.87 26.61
N ASN A 11 1.55 -9.65 27.43
CA ASN A 11 1.63 -8.56 28.40
C ASN A 11 2.24 -7.26 27.85
N GLU A 12 2.94 -7.28 26.70
CA GLU A 12 3.55 -6.06 26.12
C GLU A 12 2.73 -5.43 24.99
N VAL A 13 1.83 -6.19 24.35
CA VAL A 13 0.93 -5.70 23.30
C VAL A 13 -0.33 -5.01 23.86
N THR A 14 -0.60 -5.18 25.15
CA THR A 14 -1.83 -4.65 25.80
C THR A 14 -1.72 -3.19 26.21
N ASP A 15 -0.55 -2.57 26.14
CA ASP A 15 -0.33 -1.23 26.65
C ASP A 15 -0.18 -0.14 25.56
N MET A 16 -0.86 -0.31 24.43
CA MET A 16 -1.20 0.86 23.63
C MET A 16 -2.17 1.70 24.46
N GLN A 17 -1.70 2.84 24.91
CA GLN A 17 -2.50 3.78 25.68
C GLN A 17 -3.77 4.13 24.89
N HIS A 18 -4.86 4.42 25.57
CA HIS A 18 -6.14 4.76 24.93
C HIS A 18 -5.99 5.90 23.90
N CYS A 19 -5.11 6.87 24.20
CA CYS A 19 -4.78 7.98 23.32
C CYS A 19 -4.12 7.56 21.98
N ASP A 20 -3.34 6.46 21.93
CA ASP A 20 -2.72 6.00 20.69
C ASP A 20 -3.73 5.31 19.77
N LYS A 21 -4.68 4.59 20.34
CA LYS A 21 -5.80 3.99 19.59
C LYS A 21 -6.74 5.06 19.02
N GLU A 22 -7.01 6.11 19.82
CA GLU A 22 -7.81 7.23 19.37
C GLU A 22 -7.12 7.98 18.22
N PHE A 23 -5.83 8.30 18.38
CA PHE A 23 -5.03 8.92 17.33
C PHE A 23 -5.04 8.12 16.03
N ALA A 24 -4.84 6.78 16.11
CA ALA A 24 -4.88 5.91 14.92
C ALA A 24 -6.26 5.96 14.25
N ARG A 25 -7.34 5.91 15.05
CA ARG A 25 -8.72 5.95 14.56
C ARG A 25 -9.07 7.29 13.90
N GLU A 26 -8.68 8.38 14.51
CA GLU A 26 -8.91 9.74 13.98
C GLU A 26 -8.11 9.97 12.70
N SER A 27 -6.84 9.61 12.69
CA SER A 27 -5.98 9.68 11.50
C SER A 27 -6.57 8.87 10.35
N ARG A 28 -6.98 7.63 10.61
CA ARG A 28 -7.63 6.78 9.62
C ARG A 28 -8.90 7.42 9.06
N ARG A 29 -9.78 7.96 9.92
CA ARG A 29 -11.04 8.59 9.49
C ARG A 29 -10.80 9.85 8.67
N TYR A 30 -9.80 10.63 9.04
CA TYR A 30 -9.39 11.80 8.27
C TYR A 30 -8.90 11.40 6.87
N LEU A 31 -7.99 10.44 6.77
CA LEU A 31 -7.47 9.95 5.50
C LEU A 31 -8.59 9.34 4.64
N HIS A 32 -9.48 8.55 5.25
CA HIS A 32 -10.62 7.95 4.56
C HIS A 32 -11.56 9.00 3.97
N GLN A 33 -11.78 10.08 4.69
CA GLN A 33 -12.65 11.18 4.27
C GLN A 33 -12.05 12.02 3.14
N HIS A 34 -10.71 12.07 3.04
CA HIS A 34 -9.97 12.90 2.08
C HIS A 34 -9.07 12.05 1.16
N PRO A 35 -9.61 11.04 0.48
CA PRO A 35 -8.79 10.15 -0.35
C PRO A 35 -8.28 10.86 -1.59
N GLU A 36 -7.07 10.55 -2.01
CA GLU A 36 -6.44 11.09 -3.21
C GLU A 36 -5.92 9.97 -4.09
N LEU A 37 -6.01 10.16 -5.41
CA LEU A 37 -5.58 9.16 -6.38
C LEU A 37 -4.07 9.01 -6.41
N SER A 38 -3.60 7.85 -6.91
CA SER A 38 -2.19 7.54 -7.14
C SER A 38 -1.47 8.67 -7.89
N GLY A 39 -0.36 9.15 -7.34
CA GLY A 39 0.43 10.27 -7.87
C GLY A 39 -0.17 11.66 -7.62
N GLN A 40 -1.28 11.76 -6.87
CA GLN A 40 -1.95 13.02 -6.53
C GLN A 40 -2.19 13.16 -5.02
N GLU A 41 -1.48 12.41 -4.21
CA GLU A 41 -1.67 12.27 -2.75
C GLU A 41 -1.07 13.46 -1.97
N TYR A 42 -1.28 14.70 -2.46
CA TYR A 42 -0.63 15.90 -1.92
C TYR A 42 -1.07 16.25 -0.50
N ASN A 43 -2.37 16.24 -0.24
CA ASN A 43 -2.90 16.54 1.10
C ASN A 43 -2.64 15.38 2.06
N THR A 44 -2.72 14.15 1.60
CA THR A 44 -2.34 12.95 2.35
C THR A 44 -0.89 13.01 2.79
N ALA A 45 0.03 13.32 1.87
CA ALA A 45 1.45 13.48 2.16
C ALA A 45 1.70 14.62 3.15
N ASN A 46 1.02 15.76 2.97
CA ASN A 46 1.15 16.90 3.89
C ASN A 46 0.67 16.53 5.29
N PHE A 47 -0.47 15.88 5.42
CA PHE A 47 -0.98 15.38 6.70
C PHE A 47 0.03 14.46 7.40
N ILE A 48 0.59 13.48 6.66
CA ILE A 48 1.62 12.58 7.19
C ILE A 48 2.84 13.35 7.67
N ARG A 49 3.36 14.27 6.85
CA ARG A 49 4.54 15.10 7.16
C ARG A 49 4.30 16.03 8.36
N GLU A 50 3.09 16.55 8.52
CA GLU A 50 2.70 17.32 9.70
C GLU A 50 2.75 16.48 10.97
N LYS A 51 2.19 15.29 10.94
CA LYS A 51 2.23 14.36 12.09
C LYS A 51 3.66 13.94 12.43
N LEU A 52 4.49 13.65 11.44
CA LEU A 52 5.92 13.35 11.67
C LEU A 52 6.66 14.53 12.33
N ARG A 53 6.37 15.78 11.90
CA ARG A 53 6.92 16.98 12.54
C ARG A 53 6.44 17.16 13.99
N GLU A 54 5.15 16.94 14.25
CA GLU A 54 4.58 16.97 15.61
C GLU A 54 5.27 15.96 16.54
N PHE A 55 5.68 14.79 16.00
CA PHE A 55 6.39 13.76 16.77
C PHE A 55 7.91 13.99 16.86
N GLY A 56 8.43 15.05 16.23
CA GLY A 56 9.87 15.31 16.17
C GLY A 56 10.64 14.32 15.28
N ILE A 57 9.98 13.65 14.36
CA ILE A 57 10.58 12.66 13.46
C ILE A 57 11.11 13.34 12.19
N ALA A 58 12.39 13.12 11.90
CA ALA A 58 13.01 13.63 10.68
C ALA A 58 12.53 12.82 9.47
N TYR A 59 12.32 13.51 8.35
CA TYR A 59 11.89 12.89 7.09
C TYR A 59 12.46 13.62 5.87
N GLN A 60 12.37 12.97 4.73
CA GLN A 60 12.58 13.56 3.40
C GLN A 60 11.43 13.21 2.47
N ASN A 61 11.24 14.04 1.45
CA ASN A 61 10.26 13.76 0.40
C ASN A 61 10.81 12.72 -0.58
N VAL A 62 9.94 11.87 -1.09
CA VAL A 62 10.24 10.90 -2.15
C VAL A 62 9.30 11.18 -3.32
N GLY A 63 9.84 11.70 -4.42
CA GLY A 63 9.00 12.33 -5.43
C GLY A 63 8.19 13.48 -4.82
N GLU A 64 6.98 13.69 -5.31
CA GLU A 64 6.12 14.78 -4.83
C GLU A 64 5.31 14.38 -3.57
N THR A 65 4.81 13.18 -3.53
CA THR A 65 3.83 12.74 -2.53
C THR A 65 4.32 11.62 -1.60
N GLY A 66 5.40 10.92 -1.92
CA GLY A 66 6.00 9.94 -1.01
C GLY A 66 6.79 10.59 0.13
N THR A 67 6.90 9.89 1.24
CA THR A 67 7.63 10.36 2.42
C THR A 67 8.46 9.24 3.01
N PHE A 68 9.74 9.51 3.27
CA PHE A 68 10.65 8.59 3.93
C PHE A 68 11.16 9.21 5.21
N ALA A 69 10.96 8.54 6.34
CA ALA A 69 11.32 9.04 7.66
C ALA A 69 12.20 8.03 8.41
N TRP A 70 12.84 8.48 9.50
CA TRP A 70 13.70 7.62 10.32
C TRP A 70 13.66 8.01 11.79
N ILE A 71 13.69 7.00 12.64
CA ILE A 71 13.77 7.14 14.08
C ILE A 71 15.03 6.41 14.55
N LYS A 72 15.98 7.16 15.10
CA LYS A 72 17.23 6.60 15.64
C LYS A 72 17.03 6.24 17.10
N GLY A 73 17.33 5.00 17.47
CA GLY A 73 17.38 4.57 18.85
C GLY A 73 18.55 5.21 19.63
N ARG A 74 18.64 4.86 20.93
CA ARG A 74 19.66 5.41 21.83
C ARG A 74 21.10 5.19 21.34
N GLN A 75 21.37 4.09 20.68
CA GLN A 75 22.68 3.73 20.14
C GLN A 75 22.55 3.21 18.72
N ASP A 76 23.47 3.60 17.87
CA ASP A 76 23.59 3.00 16.56
C ASP A 76 24.37 1.68 16.67
N ASN A 77 23.71 0.57 16.38
CA ASN A 77 24.31 -0.75 16.31
C ASN A 77 24.42 -1.27 14.86
N GLY A 78 24.23 -0.39 13.87
CA GLY A 78 24.24 -0.68 12.45
C GLY A 78 22.96 -1.36 11.94
N ARG A 79 22.04 -1.78 12.82
CA ARG A 79 20.79 -2.45 12.41
C ARG A 79 19.73 -1.47 11.99
N LYS A 80 19.01 -1.84 10.91
CA LYS A 80 17.91 -1.04 10.35
C LYS A 80 16.73 -1.93 10.00
N ILE A 81 15.54 -1.47 10.36
CA ILE A 81 14.27 -2.10 10.02
C ILE A 81 13.45 -1.10 9.22
N LEU A 82 12.88 -1.53 8.10
CA LEU A 82 11.98 -0.74 7.29
C LEU A 82 10.51 -1.14 7.56
N LEU A 83 9.69 -0.16 7.86
CA LEU A 83 8.23 -0.29 7.93
C LEU A 83 7.61 0.48 6.76
N ARG A 84 6.66 -0.12 6.06
CA ARG A 84 6.04 0.44 4.85
C ARG A 84 4.52 0.50 4.98
N ALA A 85 3.94 1.61 4.55
CA ALA A 85 2.52 1.75 4.24
C ALA A 85 2.37 2.47 2.90
N ASP A 86 1.40 2.04 2.10
CA ASP A 86 0.89 2.77 0.95
C ASP A 86 -0.10 3.85 1.38
N ILE A 87 -0.35 4.85 0.51
CA ILE A 87 -1.13 6.02 0.90
C ILE A 87 -2.16 6.49 -0.14
N ASP A 88 -2.19 5.89 -1.33
CA ASP A 88 -3.06 6.26 -2.43
C ASP A 88 -4.45 5.62 -2.34
N ALA A 89 -5.41 6.18 -3.08
CA ALA A 89 -6.78 5.72 -3.16
C ALA A 89 -7.17 5.39 -4.62
N LEU A 90 -8.34 4.77 -4.77
CA LEU A 90 -8.86 4.26 -6.04
C LEU A 90 -9.94 5.18 -6.62
N PRO A 91 -10.10 5.21 -7.97
CA PRO A 91 -11.17 5.95 -8.65
C PRO A 91 -12.51 5.20 -8.54
N ILE A 92 -13.00 5.03 -7.32
CA ILE A 92 -14.22 4.31 -6.98
C ILE A 92 -15.15 5.25 -6.21
N ALA A 93 -16.42 5.33 -6.61
CA ALA A 93 -17.42 6.09 -5.87
C ALA A 93 -17.83 5.35 -4.60
N GLU A 94 -17.59 5.94 -3.45
CA GLU A 94 -17.96 5.34 -2.18
C GLU A 94 -19.48 5.29 -1.99
N GLN A 95 -20.01 4.11 -1.68
CA GLN A 95 -21.42 3.86 -1.47
C GLN A 95 -21.79 3.60 0.00
N THR A 96 -20.85 3.83 0.93
CA THR A 96 -21.13 3.66 2.36
C THR A 96 -21.95 4.81 2.92
N ASN A 97 -22.59 4.57 4.07
CA ASN A 97 -23.32 5.61 4.84
C ASN A 97 -22.50 6.05 6.07
N LEU A 98 -21.17 5.96 6.02
CA LEU A 98 -20.31 6.36 7.13
C LEU A 98 -20.30 7.88 7.30
N SER A 99 -20.26 8.35 8.54
CA SER A 99 -20.14 9.77 8.87
C SER A 99 -18.84 10.41 8.39
N TYR A 100 -17.83 9.61 8.11
CA TYR A 100 -16.51 9.98 7.59
C TYR A 100 -16.26 9.43 6.18
N LYS A 101 -17.31 9.18 5.40
CA LYS A 101 -17.16 8.77 4.00
C LYS A 101 -16.42 9.84 3.20
N SER A 102 -15.85 9.44 2.08
CA SER A 102 -15.13 10.33 1.16
C SER A 102 -15.93 11.59 0.82
N VAL A 103 -15.27 12.73 0.93
CA VAL A 103 -15.79 14.03 0.45
C VAL A 103 -15.34 14.32 -0.99
N ASN A 104 -14.47 13.47 -1.57
CA ASN A 104 -13.99 13.58 -2.94
C ASN A 104 -14.81 12.67 -3.86
N PRO A 105 -15.74 13.23 -4.68
CA PRO A 105 -16.61 12.42 -5.52
C PRO A 105 -15.83 11.50 -6.45
N GLY A 106 -16.19 10.21 -6.45
CA GLY A 106 -15.56 9.22 -7.33
C GLY A 106 -14.20 8.71 -6.86
N VAL A 107 -13.77 9.05 -5.65
CA VAL A 107 -12.49 8.56 -5.06
C VAL A 107 -12.76 7.95 -3.69
N MET A 108 -12.17 6.80 -3.41
CA MET A 108 -12.35 6.08 -2.15
C MET A 108 -11.09 5.27 -1.79
N HIS A 109 -10.75 5.20 -0.50
CA HIS A 109 -9.81 4.22 0.02
C HIS A 109 -10.45 2.81 0.07
N ALA A 110 -10.72 2.24 -1.11
CA ALA A 110 -11.36 0.92 -1.22
C ALA A 110 -10.40 -0.24 -0.93
N CYS A 111 -9.09 -0.03 -1.09
CA CYS A 111 -8.04 -1.00 -0.75
C CYS A 111 -7.60 -0.91 0.72
N GLY A 112 -7.98 0.16 1.45
CA GLY A 112 -7.71 0.33 2.88
C GLY A 112 -6.34 0.93 3.21
N HIS A 113 -5.72 1.62 2.28
CA HIS A 113 -4.43 2.30 2.49
C HIS A 113 -4.52 3.40 3.56
N ASP A 114 -5.69 3.96 3.83
CA ASP A 114 -5.98 4.82 4.97
C ASP A 114 -5.70 4.14 6.32
N ILE A 115 -6.00 2.85 6.44
CA ILE A 115 -5.70 2.04 7.64
C ILE A 115 -4.19 1.80 7.74
N HIS A 116 -3.54 1.47 6.63
CA HIS A 116 -2.10 1.22 6.61
C HIS A 116 -1.31 2.46 7.02
N ALA A 117 -1.61 3.62 6.41
CA ALA A 117 -0.98 4.89 6.73
C ALA A 117 -1.21 5.31 8.19
N ALA A 118 -2.44 5.19 8.68
CA ALA A 118 -2.78 5.53 10.07
C ALA A 118 -2.08 4.59 11.07
N ALA A 119 -1.99 3.30 10.77
CA ALA A 119 -1.28 2.34 11.60
C ALA A 119 0.22 2.65 11.66
N LEU A 120 0.84 2.99 10.52
CA LEU A 120 2.25 3.36 10.48
C LEU A 120 2.52 4.69 11.21
N LEU A 121 1.60 5.68 11.13
CA LEU A 121 1.69 6.92 11.90
C LEU A 121 1.60 6.67 13.41
N ALA A 122 0.68 5.80 13.84
CA ALA A 122 0.56 5.44 15.26
C ALA A 122 1.81 4.69 15.76
N ALA A 123 2.35 3.79 14.95
CA ALA A 123 3.62 3.12 15.24
C ALA A 123 4.79 4.11 15.31
N ALA A 124 4.85 5.08 14.37
CA ALA A 124 5.86 6.12 14.36
C ALA A 124 5.83 6.97 15.64
N LYS A 125 4.64 7.41 16.06
CA LYS A 125 4.43 8.15 17.31
C LYS A 125 4.96 7.35 18.49
N LYS A 126 4.56 6.09 18.62
CA LYS A 126 4.99 5.23 19.73
C LYS A 126 6.49 4.98 19.74
N LEU A 127 7.08 4.71 18.57
CA LEU A 127 8.53 4.50 18.42
C LEU A 127 9.33 5.76 18.79
N ALA A 128 8.84 6.95 18.46
CA ALA A 128 9.47 8.20 18.86
C ALA A 128 9.47 8.38 20.38
N GLU A 129 8.36 8.06 21.06
CA GLU A 129 8.23 8.13 22.52
C GLU A 129 9.21 7.18 23.23
N VAL A 130 9.45 6.01 22.67
CA VAL A 130 10.31 4.97 23.24
C VAL A 130 11.69 4.88 22.62
N GLN A 131 12.12 5.86 21.82
CA GLN A 131 13.39 5.81 21.08
C GLN A 131 14.61 5.56 21.98
N ALA A 132 14.58 5.98 23.23
CA ALA A 132 15.65 5.72 24.20
C ALA A 132 15.71 4.25 24.67
N SER A 133 14.70 3.44 24.42
CA SER A 133 14.60 2.04 24.87
C SER A 133 15.14 1.01 23.88
N PHE A 134 15.42 1.40 22.63
CA PHE A 134 15.96 0.50 21.61
C PHE A 134 17.28 1.01 21.02
N SER A 135 17.94 0.16 20.23
CA SER A 135 19.16 0.49 19.47
C SER A 135 18.94 0.21 17.99
N GLY A 136 19.67 0.92 17.14
CA GLY A 136 19.53 0.87 15.69
C GLY A 136 18.57 1.93 15.15
N THR A 137 18.10 1.76 13.93
CA THR A 137 17.25 2.74 13.23
C THR A 137 15.99 2.07 12.69
N VAL A 138 14.84 2.68 12.94
CA VAL A 138 13.58 2.33 12.27
C VAL A 138 13.37 3.31 11.12
N LEU A 139 13.23 2.77 9.91
CA LEU A 139 12.93 3.50 8.69
C LEU A 139 11.43 3.38 8.41
N LEU A 140 10.81 4.47 7.97
CA LEU A 140 9.37 4.53 7.69
C LEU A 140 9.18 4.99 6.24
N ALA A 141 8.53 4.17 5.42
CA ALA A 141 8.19 4.49 4.05
C ALA A 141 6.68 4.65 3.89
N PHE A 142 6.21 5.88 3.70
CA PHE A 142 4.86 6.18 3.27
C PHE A 142 4.88 6.29 1.75
N GLN A 143 4.46 5.21 1.09
CA GLN A 143 4.63 5.02 -0.34
C GLN A 143 3.41 5.52 -1.12
N GLN A 144 3.63 6.42 -2.06
CA GLN A 144 2.66 6.87 -3.04
C GLN A 144 2.47 5.84 -4.17
N ALA A 145 1.40 6.01 -4.96
CA ALA A 145 1.16 5.36 -6.25
C ALA A 145 1.37 3.84 -6.24
N GLU A 146 0.87 3.16 -5.21
CA GLU A 146 0.93 1.70 -5.12
C GLU A 146 0.06 1.06 -6.20
N GLU A 147 -1.17 1.57 -6.40
CA GLU A 147 -2.17 1.04 -7.35
C GLU A 147 -1.75 1.18 -8.82
N PHE A 148 -0.74 2.00 -9.12
CA PHE A 148 -0.12 2.08 -10.44
C PHE A 148 1.15 1.23 -10.58
N GLY A 149 1.60 0.57 -9.50
CA GLY A 149 2.80 -0.26 -9.48
C GLY A 149 4.12 0.51 -9.60
N HIS A 150 4.11 1.85 -9.48
CA HIS A 150 5.30 2.68 -9.69
C HIS A 150 5.86 3.32 -8.42
N GLY A 151 5.10 3.37 -7.34
CA GLY A 151 5.47 4.10 -6.12
C GLY A 151 6.79 3.67 -5.51
N ALA A 152 7.07 2.38 -5.45
CA ALA A 152 8.31 1.85 -4.90
C ALA A 152 9.55 2.24 -5.72
N GLN A 153 9.42 2.50 -7.02
CA GLN A 153 10.53 2.90 -7.89
C GLN A 153 11.14 4.24 -7.45
N TYR A 154 10.32 5.20 -7.02
CA TYR A 154 10.81 6.49 -6.51
C TYR A 154 11.74 6.32 -5.30
N PHE A 155 11.42 5.39 -4.40
CA PHE A 155 12.28 5.07 -3.25
C PHE A 155 13.56 4.36 -3.70
N GLN A 156 13.47 3.47 -4.68
CA GLN A 156 14.60 2.74 -5.23
C GLN A 156 15.58 3.68 -5.94
N GLU A 157 15.08 4.58 -6.78
CA GLU A 157 15.88 5.56 -7.52
C GLU A 157 16.66 6.50 -6.60
N GLN A 158 16.12 6.80 -5.42
CA GLN A 158 16.81 7.57 -4.38
C GLN A 158 17.70 6.71 -3.46
N GLY A 159 17.85 5.41 -3.73
CA GLY A 159 18.68 4.50 -2.96
C GLY A 159 18.15 4.19 -1.56
N LEU A 160 16.87 4.45 -1.28
CA LEU A 160 16.25 4.33 0.04
C LEU A 160 15.84 2.90 0.40
N LEU A 161 15.76 2.01 -0.62
CA LEU A 161 15.40 0.60 -0.43
C LEU A 161 16.62 -0.31 -0.28
N THR A 162 17.68 0.18 0.36
CA THR A 162 18.91 -0.58 0.59
C THR A 162 19.41 -0.37 2.02
N GLY A 163 20.23 -1.32 2.50
CA GLY A 163 20.91 -1.18 3.78
C GLY A 163 20.03 -1.33 5.02
N TYR A 164 18.91 -2.06 4.91
CA TYR A 164 18.12 -2.51 6.05
C TYR A 164 18.19 -4.04 6.19
N ASP A 165 18.06 -4.51 7.43
CA ASP A 165 18.12 -5.95 7.74
C ASP A 165 16.80 -6.66 7.44
N ARG A 166 15.69 -5.99 7.64
CA ARG A 166 14.32 -6.50 7.43
C ARG A 166 13.38 -5.39 6.99
N ALA A 167 12.37 -5.77 6.20
CA ALA A 167 11.25 -4.91 5.83
C ALA A 167 9.93 -5.56 6.26
N PHE A 168 8.99 -4.73 6.71
CA PHE A 168 7.64 -5.14 7.06
C PHE A 168 6.63 -4.20 6.40
N GLY A 169 5.63 -4.78 5.79
CA GLY A 169 4.41 -4.13 5.34
C GLY A 169 3.23 -4.95 5.83
N VAL A 170 2.12 -4.29 6.07
CA VAL A 170 0.86 -4.93 6.45
C VAL A 170 -0.19 -4.56 5.42
N HIS A 171 -0.98 -5.54 5.00
CA HIS A 171 -2.18 -5.29 4.22
C HIS A 171 -3.40 -5.76 4.99
N ILE A 172 -4.49 -4.99 4.97
CA ILE A 172 -5.75 -5.45 5.55
C ILE A 172 -6.33 -6.60 4.71
N ALA A 173 -6.98 -7.54 5.39
CA ALA A 173 -7.65 -8.66 4.75
C ALA A 173 -9.10 -8.72 5.27
N PRO A 174 -10.09 -8.35 4.47
CA PRO A 174 -11.49 -8.24 4.92
C PRO A 174 -12.13 -9.59 5.28
N ASP A 175 -11.56 -10.69 4.82
CA ASP A 175 -11.97 -12.06 5.08
C ASP A 175 -11.33 -12.65 6.35
N VAL A 176 -10.42 -11.91 7.01
CA VAL A 176 -9.75 -12.34 8.24
C VAL A 176 -10.44 -11.70 9.46
N PRO A 177 -10.80 -12.46 10.50
CA PRO A 177 -11.42 -11.92 11.70
C PRO A 177 -10.56 -10.84 12.39
N VAL A 178 -11.20 -9.78 12.89
CA VAL A 178 -10.53 -8.71 13.63
C VAL A 178 -9.71 -9.28 14.81
N GLY A 179 -8.49 -8.78 14.96
CA GLY A 179 -7.54 -9.26 15.97
C GLY A 179 -6.69 -10.44 15.55
N THR A 180 -6.85 -10.90 14.29
CA THR A 180 -6.02 -11.95 13.70
C THR A 180 -4.96 -11.33 12.78
N ILE A 181 -3.74 -11.86 12.85
CA ILE A 181 -2.64 -11.54 11.93
C ILE A 181 -2.27 -12.82 11.20
N VAL A 182 -2.31 -12.77 9.87
CA VAL A 182 -1.85 -13.87 9.01
C VAL A 182 -0.42 -13.56 8.57
N LEU A 183 0.48 -14.51 8.77
CA LEU A 183 1.86 -14.45 8.28
C LEU A 183 2.01 -15.49 7.17
N SER A 184 2.26 -15.02 5.96
CA SER A 184 2.57 -15.92 4.86
C SER A 184 3.98 -16.49 5.00
N ARG A 185 4.13 -17.78 4.72
CA ARG A 185 5.43 -18.48 4.70
C ARG A 185 6.04 -18.56 3.30
N LYS A 186 5.26 -18.20 2.29
CA LYS A 186 5.64 -18.21 0.88
C LYS A 186 5.31 -16.85 0.26
N ALA A 187 5.26 -16.78 -1.06
CA ALA A 187 4.76 -15.60 -1.74
C ALA A 187 3.30 -15.35 -1.33
N ASP A 188 2.99 -14.11 -0.94
CA ASP A 188 1.67 -13.72 -0.44
C ASP A 188 0.80 -13.15 -1.57
N ALA A 189 1.44 -12.69 -2.63
CA ALA A 189 0.77 -12.17 -3.82
C ALA A 189 1.47 -12.66 -5.09
N ALA A 190 0.71 -12.81 -6.16
CA ALA A 190 1.25 -13.03 -7.50
C ALA A 190 1.90 -11.76 -8.03
N SER A 191 2.78 -11.90 -9.03
CA SER A 191 3.26 -10.75 -9.80
C SER A 191 2.09 -10.13 -10.57
N CYS A 192 2.12 -8.82 -10.74
CA CYS A 192 1.15 -8.08 -11.53
C CYS A 192 1.87 -7.36 -12.66
N ASP A 193 1.49 -7.66 -13.90
CA ASP A 193 2.06 -7.05 -15.09
C ASP A 193 0.96 -6.35 -15.88
N PHE A 194 1.21 -5.07 -16.23
CA PHE A 194 0.29 -4.30 -17.05
C PHE A 194 0.75 -4.29 -18.49
N PHE A 195 -0.13 -4.64 -19.42
CA PHE A 195 0.14 -4.52 -20.83
C PHE A 195 -1.05 -3.92 -21.57
N ARG A 196 -0.78 -3.25 -22.68
CA ARG A 196 -1.80 -2.67 -23.55
C ARG A 196 -1.69 -3.26 -24.95
N ILE A 197 -2.80 -3.79 -25.43
CA ILE A 197 -2.92 -4.31 -26.81
C ILE A 197 -3.84 -3.38 -27.58
N THR A 198 -3.34 -2.84 -28.70
CA THR A 198 -4.14 -2.00 -29.59
C THR A 198 -4.40 -2.77 -30.88
N LEU A 199 -5.68 -2.97 -31.20
CA LEU A 199 -6.13 -3.64 -32.43
C LEU A 199 -6.65 -2.60 -33.41
N THR A 200 -6.02 -2.52 -34.59
CA THR A 200 -6.42 -1.59 -35.64
C THR A 200 -7.16 -2.34 -36.75
N GLY A 201 -8.44 -2.00 -36.90
CA GLY A 201 -9.30 -2.58 -37.94
C GLY A 201 -9.31 -1.78 -39.24
N ARG A 202 -10.08 -2.27 -40.23
CA ARG A 202 -10.39 -1.58 -41.47
C ARG A 202 -11.91 -1.63 -41.72
N LYS A 203 -12.50 -0.45 -41.91
CA LYS A 203 -13.93 -0.35 -42.25
C LYS A 203 -14.27 -1.05 -43.55
N ALA A 204 -15.45 -1.66 -43.61
CA ALA A 204 -16.09 -2.14 -44.80
C ALA A 204 -17.60 -1.94 -44.73
N HIS A 205 -18.27 -1.95 -45.87
CA HIS A 205 -19.73 -1.93 -45.91
C HIS A 205 -20.26 -3.26 -45.33
N THR A 206 -21.37 -3.20 -44.59
CA THR A 206 -21.95 -4.37 -43.92
C THR A 206 -22.27 -5.53 -44.85
N SER A 207 -22.62 -5.25 -46.14
CA SER A 207 -22.85 -6.26 -47.15
C SER A 207 -21.55 -6.88 -47.72
N LYS A 208 -20.37 -6.34 -47.38
CA LYS A 208 -19.07 -6.80 -47.87
C LYS A 208 -18.04 -6.93 -46.75
N PRO A 209 -18.31 -7.71 -45.70
CA PRO A 209 -17.46 -7.79 -44.52
C PRO A 209 -16.06 -8.34 -44.83
N HIS A 210 -15.93 -9.16 -45.87
CA HIS A 210 -14.67 -9.73 -46.32
C HIS A 210 -13.65 -8.68 -46.81
N LEU A 211 -14.09 -7.45 -47.11
CA LEU A 211 -13.21 -6.34 -47.48
C LEU A 211 -12.72 -5.53 -46.25
N GLY A 212 -13.23 -5.84 -45.07
CA GLY A 212 -12.85 -5.20 -43.81
C GLY A 212 -11.83 -6.01 -43.01
N ARG A 213 -11.52 -5.46 -41.83
CA ARG A 213 -10.84 -6.16 -40.73
C ARG A 213 -11.57 -5.79 -39.42
N ASP A 214 -12.27 -6.74 -38.84
CA ASP A 214 -13.06 -6.52 -37.66
C ASP A 214 -12.16 -6.60 -36.41
N ALA A 215 -11.78 -5.43 -35.87
CA ALA A 215 -10.97 -5.34 -34.67
C ALA A 215 -11.73 -5.76 -33.41
N LEU A 216 -13.07 -5.59 -33.38
CA LEU A 216 -13.90 -6.00 -32.24
C LEU A 216 -13.94 -7.54 -32.16
N GLN A 217 -14.19 -8.22 -33.27
CA GLN A 217 -14.17 -9.68 -33.31
C GLN A 217 -12.80 -10.24 -32.93
N ALA A 218 -11.72 -9.66 -33.48
CA ALA A 218 -10.36 -10.05 -33.12
C ALA A 218 -10.08 -9.86 -31.62
N GLY A 219 -10.56 -8.75 -31.04
CA GLY A 219 -10.44 -8.46 -29.60
C GLY A 219 -11.19 -9.48 -28.75
N ALA A 220 -12.41 -9.82 -29.12
CA ALA A 220 -13.21 -10.81 -28.39
C ALA A 220 -12.53 -12.20 -28.37
N VAL A 221 -11.96 -12.63 -29.48
CA VAL A 221 -11.18 -13.88 -29.56
C VAL A 221 -9.94 -13.80 -28.68
N LEU A 222 -9.19 -12.69 -28.75
CA LEU A 222 -7.97 -12.48 -27.97
C LEU A 222 -8.24 -12.55 -26.47
N VAL A 223 -9.28 -11.87 -25.98
CA VAL A 223 -9.66 -11.92 -24.55
C VAL A 223 -9.97 -13.35 -24.12
N GLY A 224 -10.71 -14.11 -24.94
CA GLY A 224 -11.02 -15.51 -24.67
C GLY A 224 -9.78 -16.42 -24.61
N GLU A 225 -8.77 -16.16 -25.42
CA GLU A 225 -7.52 -16.93 -25.41
C GLU A 225 -6.62 -16.52 -24.22
N ILE A 226 -6.53 -15.23 -23.89
CA ILE A 226 -5.79 -14.76 -22.71
C ILE A 226 -6.38 -15.38 -21.43
N ALA A 227 -7.69 -15.43 -21.28
CA ALA A 227 -8.35 -16.01 -20.12
C ALA A 227 -8.03 -17.52 -19.90
N LYS A 228 -7.57 -18.22 -20.94
CA LYS A 228 -7.16 -19.63 -20.85
C LYS A 228 -5.69 -19.82 -20.45
N LEU A 229 -4.87 -18.77 -20.50
CA LEU A 229 -3.43 -18.90 -20.24
C LEU A 229 -3.12 -19.45 -18.83
N PRO A 230 -3.76 -18.98 -17.73
CA PRO A 230 -3.47 -19.52 -16.40
C PRO A 230 -3.63 -21.05 -16.34
N SER A 231 -4.73 -21.58 -16.87
CA SER A 231 -4.99 -23.01 -16.83
C SER A 231 -4.07 -23.88 -17.71
N ARG A 232 -3.30 -23.23 -18.61
CA ARG A 232 -2.36 -23.93 -19.52
C ARG A 232 -0.90 -23.80 -19.08
N LEU A 233 -0.57 -22.74 -18.35
CA LEU A 233 0.81 -22.40 -18.01
C LEU A 233 1.13 -22.62 -16.53
N LEU A 234 0.12 -22.66 -15.67
CA LEU A 234 0.29 -22.89 -14.24
C LEU A 234 0.00 -24.34 -13.86
N PRO A 235 0.73 -24.92 -12.91
CA PRO A 235 0.39 -26.22 -12.33
C PRO A 235 -1.02 -26.18 -11.72
N ALA A 236 -1.74 -27.30 -11.78
CA ALA A 236 -3.09 -27.40 -11.22
C ALA A 236 -3.16 -27.22 -9.68
N SER A 237 -2.01 -27.17 -9.03
CA SER A 237 -1.85 -27.00 -7.57
C SER A 237 -1.45 -25.58 -7.16
N GLU A 238 -1.42 -24.63 -8.10
CA GLU A 238 -1.09 -23.22 -7.83
C GLU A 238 -2.24 -22.27 -8.18
#